data_77b7c3380071b2bbf09ada4926348060
#
_entry.id   77b7c3380071b2bbf09ada4926348060
#
_cell.length_a   1.000
_cell.length_b   1.000
_cell.length_c   1.000
_cell.angle_alpha   90.00
_cell.angle_beta   90.00
_cell.angle_gamma   90.00
#
_symmetry.space_group_name_H-M   'P 1'
#
loop_
_entity.id
_entity.type
_entity.pdbx_description
1 polymer ?
#
loop_
_entity_poly.entity_id
_entity_poly.type
_entity_poly.pdbx_seq_one_letter_code
_entity_poly.pdbx_strand_id
1 'polypeptide(L)'
;MSRQIALDTIWLKPTPRLAHTEYSLNYHTDYIRQKTGLDPTTLEAMNRFHELWGIDFIWNTHDGLNGDWLARGRATDMGHAEYASDGSDMRQPIISPFHTVEEVWAFDPAAEYGLPDFNEQVRAYEGMVQWARQSMPDQLVTGGYYKTIVSGTIQAFGWEMLLMAAADRAKMERVFDRFFQFTLHHMRAWAETSVEVIIQHDDFVWTSGAFMSPDMYRKVIIPRFAELWKPLHAAGKKVLFCSDGNFMEFAEDVVAAGADGLIFEPCNDFGFMVE
;
A
#
# COMPACT_ATOMS: atom_id res chain seq x y z
N MET A 1 10.05 7.09 23.13
CA MET A 1 11.25 7.61 22.39
C MET A 1 11.32 7.08 20.97
N SER A 2 10.97 5.84 20.75
CA SER A 2 11.02 5.17 19.43
C SER A 2 10.15 5.87 18.38
N ARG A 3 8.87 6.15 18.71
CA ARG A 3 7.95 6.90 17.85
C ARG A 3 8.50 8.28 17.41
N GLN A 4 9.20 8.99 18.31
CA GLN A 4 9.78 10.29 17.96
C GLN A 4 10.94 10.14 16.96
N ILE A 5 11.76 9.08 17.09
CA ILE A 5 12.82 8.77 16.12
C ILE A 5 12.21 8.53 14.73
N ALA A 6 11.09 7.79 14.66
CA ALA A 6 10.39 7.58 13.39
C ALA A 6 9.90 8.90 12.77
N LEU A 7 9.24 9.74 13.56
CA LEU A 7 8.78 11.05 13.10
C LEU A 7 9.95 11.93 12.64
N ASP A 8 11.01 12.05 13.44
CA ASP A 8 12.16 12.88 13.09
C ASP A 8 12.85 12.38 11.82
N THR A 9 12.98 11.04 11.65
CA THR A 9 13.53 10.44 10.42
C THR A 9 12.66 10.80 9.20
N ILE A 10 11.35 10.58 9.28
CA ILE A 10 10.43 10.83 8.13
C ILE A 10 10.32 12.32 7.81
N TRP A 11 10.45 13.20 8.82
CA TRP A 11 10.48 14.66 8.63
C TRP A 11 11.89 15.22 8.31
N LEU A 12 12.88 14.35 8.09
CA LEU A 12 14.27 14.72 7.80
C LEU A 12 14.87 15.65 8.87
N LYS A 13 14.49 15.48 10.12
CA LYS A 13 15.03 16.22 11.27
C LYS A 13 16.23 15.50 11.85
N PRO A 14 17.13 16.21 12.54
CA PRO A 14 18.22 15.57 13.26
C PRO A 14 17.69 14.52 14.25
N THR A 15 18.25 13.31 14.16
CA THR A 15 17.90 12.18 15.03
C THR A 15 19.15 11.40 15.39
N PRO A 16 19.22 10.75 16.58
CA PRO A 16 20.42 10.03 17.01
C PRO A 16 20.74 8.80 16.15
N ARG A 17 19.76 8.27 15.43
CA ARG A 17 19.88 7.19 14.45
C ARG A 17 18.69 7.23 13.50
N LEU A 18 18.78 6.54 12.38
CA LEU A 18 17.65 6.33 11.49
C LEU A 18 16.60 5.46 12.16
N ALA A 19 15.34 5.68 11.81
CA ALA A 19 14.25 4.84 12.27
C ALA A 19 14.38 3.42 11.68
N HIS A 20 14.03 2.44 12.50
CA HIS A 20 13.99 1.04 12.11
C HIS A 20 12.55 0.57 11.94
N THR A 21 12.28 -0.12 10.86
CA THR A 21 11.03 -0.86 10.62
C THR A 21 11.36 -2.16 9.92
N GLU A 22 10.47 -3.13 10.07
CA GLU A 22 10.56 -4.41 9.38
C GLU A 22 9.18 -4.81 8.88
N TYR A 23 9.15 -5.50 7.74
CA TYR A 23 7.93 -6.05 7.17
C TYR A 23 7.65 -7.46 7.72
N SER A 24 6.37 -7.80 7.83
CA SER A 24 5.90 -9.16 8.14
C SER A 24 6.39 -9.77 9.46
N LEU A 25 6.70 -8.95 10.46
CA LEU A 25 7.20 -9.41 11.77
C LEU A 25 6.30 -10.45 12.43
N ASN A 26 4.99 -10.32 12.31
CA ASN A 26 3.99 -11.17 12.96
C ASN A 26 4.01 -12.63 12.46
N TYR A 27 4.60 -12.91 11.30
CA TYR A 27 4.71 -14.27 10.78
C TYR A 27 5.81 -15.10 11.46
N HIS A 28 6.75 -14.45 12.15
CA HIS A 28 7.88 -15.11 12.81
C HIS A 28 7.53 -15.58 14.24
N THR A 29 6.41 -16.25 14.41
CA THR A 29 5.83 -16.61 15.71
C THR A 29 6.75 -17.39 16.62
N ASP A 30 7.47 -18.39 16.09
CA ASP A 30 8.43 -19.18 16.89
C ASP A 30 9.60 -18.34 17.37
N TYR A 31 10.08 -17.42 16.54
CA TYR A 31 11.16 -16.53 16.90
C TYR A 31 10.73 -15.50 17.95
N ILE A 32 9.52 -14.94 17.81
CA ILE A 32 8.92 -14.04 18.80
C ILE A 32 8.81 -14.76 20.14
N ARG A 33 8.27 -15.99 20.17
CA ARG A 33 8.17 -16.81 21.37
C ARG A 33 9.53 -17.06 22.01
N GLN A 34 10.54 -17.42 21.21
CA GLN A 34 11.90 -17.67 21.68
C GLN A 34 12.53 -16.43 22.32
N LYS A 35 12.30 -15.25 21.74
CA LYS A 35 12.93 -14.00 22.20
C LYS A 35 12.20 -13.34 23.35
N THR A 36 10.89 -13.45 23.41
CA THR A 36 10.07 -12.78 24.43
C THR A 36 9.70 -13.70 25.60
N GLY A 37 9.67 -15.02 25.37
CA GLY A 37 9.11 -15.99 26.32
C GLY A 37 7.59 -15.96 26.43
N LEU A 38 6.91 -15.16 25.56
CA LEU A 38 5.47 -14.92 25.61
C LEU A 38 4.75 -15.64 24.45
N ASP A 39 3.42 -15.72 24.53
CA ASP A 39 2.60 -16.16 23.40
C ASP A 39 2.65 -15.13 22.25
N PRO A 40 3.19 -15.49 21.07
CA PRO A 40 3.40 -14.57 19.96
C PRO A 40 2.10 -13.98 19.37
N THR A 41 0.94 -14.54 19.73
CA THR A 41 -0.37 -14.01 19.29
C THR A 41 -0.84 -12.83 20.14
N THR A 42 -0.15 -12.53 21.23
CA THR A 42 -0.53 -11.45 22.16
C THR A 42 0.11 -10.12 21.80
N LEU A 43 -0.60 -9.04 22.05
CA LEU A 43 -0.07 -7.69 21.90
C LEU A 43 1.15 -7.42 22.82
N GLU A 44 1.17 -8.02 24.01
CA GLU A 44 2.30 -7.93 24.94
C GLU A 44 3.57 -8.50 24.32
N ALA A 45 3.49 -9.68 23.69
CA ALA A 45 4.62 -10.30 23.00
C ALA A 45 5.13 -9.43 21.85
N MET A 46 4.22 -8.86 21.06
CA MET A 46 4.57 -7.97 19.95
C MET A 46 5.24 -6.70 20.44
N ASN A 47 4.70 -6.03 21.45
CA ASN A 47 5.31 -4.82 22.01
C ASN A 47 6.70 -5.11 22.61
N ARG A 48 6.83 -6.24 23.31
CA ARG A 48 8.14 -6.66 23.84
C ARG A 48 9.12 -6.97 22.73
N PHE A 49 8.69 -7.58 21.66
CA PHE A 49 9.50 -7.87 20.50
C PHE A 49 9.94 -6.58 19.78
N HIS A 50 9.03 -5.63 19.57
CA HIS A 50 9.36 -4.31 19.01
C HIS A 50 10.41 -3.57 19.84
N GLU A 51 10.30 -3.62 21.18
CA GLU A 51 11.28 -3.04 22.08
C GLU A 51 12.67 -3.69 21.92
N LEU A 52 12.73 -5.04 21.94
CA LEU A 52 13.96 -5.80 21.83
C LEU A 52 14.71 -5.56 20.50
N TRP A 53 13.96 -5.34 19.43
CA TRP A 53 14.52 -5.13 18.09
C TRP A 53 14.65 -3.66 17.70
N GLY A 54 14.23 -2.74 18.58
CA GLY A 54 14.32 -1.32 18.33
C GLY A 54 13.46 -0.87 17.14
N ILE A 55 12.28 -1.48 16.98
CA ILE A 55 11.32 -1.07 15.93
C ILE A 55 10.73 0.27 16.31
N ASP A 56 10.86 1.26 15.45
CA ASP A 56 10.43 2.63 15.67
C ASP A 56 9.10 2.94 15.00
N PHE A 57 8.86 2.36 13.82
CA PHE A 57 7.55 2.48 13.20
C PHE A 57 7.10 1.15 12.58
N ILE A 58 5.80 1.00 12.54
CA ILE A 58 5.10 -0.13 11.95
C ILE A 58 4.38 0.41 10.74
N TRP A 59 4.79 -0.05 9.58
CA TRP A 59 4.09 0.34 8.38
C TRP A 59 2.83 -0.50 8.19
N ASN A 60 1.78 0.17 7.79
CA ASN A 60 0.48 -0.42 7.58
C ASN A 60 -0.04 0.05 6.22
N THR A 61 -0.28 -0.91 5.35
CA THR A 61 -0.84 -0.68 4.01
C THR A 61 -2.30 -1.11 3.95
N HIS A 62 -3.03 -0.86 5.02
CA HIS A 62 -4.45 -1.19 5.07
C HIS A 62 -5.13 -0.86 3.75
N ASP A 63 -5.81 -1.82 3.14
CA ASP A 63 -6.37 -1.67 1.79
C ASP A 63 -7.60 -0.75 1.70
N GLY A 64 -7.94 -0.12 2.82
CA GLY A 64 -9.01 0.86 2.88
C GLY A 64 -10.42 0.29 2.79
N LEU A 65 -10.53 -1.02 2.61
CA LEU A 65 -11.81 -1.70 2.48
C LEU A 65 -12.11 -2.51 3.74
N ASN A 66 -13.30 -2.32 4.28
CA ASN A 66 -13.83 -3.19 5.32
C ASN A 66 -14.23 -4.53 4.70
N GLY A 67 -13.25 -5.38 4.47
CA GLY A 67 -13.44 -6.69 3.89
C GLY A 67 -12.77 -6.86 2.52
N ASP A 68 -12.78 -8.09 2.09
CA ASP A 68 -12.17 -8.52 0.84
C ASP A 68 -13.04 -8.10 -0.36
N TRP A 69 -12.44 -7.60 -1.42
CA TRP A 69 -13.15 -7.33 -2.68
C TRP A 69 -13.78 -8.59 -3.26
N LEU A 70 -13.16 -9.77 -3.07
CA LEU A 70 -13.74 -11.06 -3.45
C LEU A 70 -15.10 -11.32 -2.79
N ALA A 71 -15.33 -10.82 -1.58
CA ALA A 71 -16.61 -10.97 -0.89
C ALA A 71 -17.67 -9.96 -1.36
N ARG A 72 -17.28 -8.91 -2.10
CA ARG A 72 -18.16 -7.82 -2.53
C ARG A 72 -18.52 -7.87 -4.00
N GLY A 73 -17.63 -8.38 -4.84
CA GLY A 73 -17.82 -8.42 -6.27
C GLY A 73 -16.74 -9.23 -6.97
N ARG A 74 -16.60 -9.00 -8.28
CA ARG A 74 -15.62 -9.68 -9.11
C ARG A 74 -14.21 -9.20 -8.78
N ALA A 75 -13.36 -10.08 -8.32
CA ALA A 75 -11.96 -9.80 -8.05
C ALA A 75 -11.12 -11.08 -8.16
N THR A 76 -9.80 -10.93 -8.14
CA THR A 76 -8.81 -12.00 -8.02
C THR A 76 -8.06 -11.84 -6.70
N ASP A 77 -7.21 -12.80 -6.36
CA ASP A 77 -6.27 -12.72 -5.25
C ASP A 77 -4.94 -12.02 -5.63
N MET A 78 -4.85 -11.43 -6.81
CA MET A 78 -3.64 -10.82 -7.41
C MET A 78 -2.49 -11.81 -7.68
N GLY A 79 -2.65 -13.11 -7.36
CA GLY A 79 -1.59 -14.10 -7.44
C GLY A 79 -0.58 -14.00 -6.30
N HIS A 80 -1.05 -13.62 -5.12
CA HIS A 80 -0.21 -13.66 -3.93
C HIS A 80 0.36 -15.05 -3.71
N ALA A 81 1.62 -15.09 -3.25
CA ALA A 81 2.30 -16.35 -2.98
C ALA A 81 1.62 -17.08 -1.82
N GLU A 82 1.31 -18.36 -2.05
CA GLU A 82 0.89 -19.29 -1.01
C GLU A 82 1.97 -20.37 -0.88
N TYR A 83 2.46 -20.55 0.33
CA TYR A 83 3.50 -21.55 0.59
C TYR A 83 3.00 -22.65 1.50
N ALA A 84 3.27 -23.90 1.11
CA ALA A 84 3.11 -25.03 1.99
C ALA A 84 4.13 -25.01 3.14
N SER A 85 3.92 -25.84 4.16
CA SER A 85 4.83 -25.93 5.31
C SER A 85 6.27 -26.35 4.96
N ASP A 86 6.46 -26.96 3.79
CA ASP A 86 7.78 -27.34 3.25
C ASP A 86 8.42 -26.24 2.38
N GLY A 87 7.74 -25.08 2.23
CA GLY A 87 8.21 -23.95 1.43
C GLY A 87 7.88 -24.04 -0.06
N SER A 88 7.16 -25.07 -0.51
CA SER A 88 6.73 -25.17 -1.91
C SER A 88 5.65 -24.12 -2.23
N ASP A 89 5.74 -23.51 -3.40
CA ASP A 89 4.77 -22.54 -3.89
C ASP A 89 3.48 -23.26 -4.31
N MET A 90 2.37 -22.88 -3.69
CA MET A 90 1.05 -23.45 -3.93
C MET A 90 0.12 -22.51 -4.72
N ARG A 91 0.64 -21.42 -5.27
CA ARG A 91 -0.19 -20.47 -6.02
C ARG A 91 -0.98 -21.17 -7.11
N GLN A 92 -2.27 -20.85 -7.18
CA GLN A 92 -3.12 -21.27 -8.27
C GLN A 92 -3.00 -20.27 -9.44
N PRO A 93 -3.22 -20.71 -10.69
CA PRO A 93 -3.35 -19.77 -11.81
C PRO A 93 -4.47 -18.77 -11.53
N ILE A 94 -4.18 -17.47 -11.72
CA ILE A 94 -5.19 -16.42 -11.59
C ILE A 94 -6.16 -16.55 -12.75
N ILE A 95 -7.43 -16.80 -12.43
CA ILE A 95 -8.49 -16.81 -13.43
C ILE A 95 -9.25 -15.48 -13.29
N SER A 96 -9.23 -14.68 -14.36
CA SER A 96 -10.02 -13.45 -14.40
C SER A 96 -11.51 -13.75 -14.31
N PRO A 97 -12.26 -13.03 -13.46
CA PRO A 97 -13.73 -13.10 -13.46
C PRO A 97 -14.37 -12.34 -14.62
N PHE A 98 -13.56 -11.74 -15.51
CA PHE A 98 -13.98 -11.02 -16.70
C PHE A 98 -13.66 -11.86 -17.94
N HIS A 99 -14.59 -11.87 -18.91
CA HIS A 99 -14.46 -12.69 -20.12
C HIS A 99 -14.09 -11.87 -21.36
N THR A 100 -14.31 -10.55 -21.31
CA THR A 100 -14.03 -9.65 -22.43
C THR A 100 -13.38 -8.34 -21.94
N VAL A 101 -12.61 -7.70 -22.81
CA VAL A 101 -12.01 -6.39 -22.50
C VAL A 101 -13.08 -5.29 -22.39
N GLU A 102 -14.23 -5.46 -23.05
CA GLU A 102 -15.39 -4.56 -22.95
C GLU A 102 -15.95 -4.51 -21.52
N GLU A 103 -16.00 -5.66 -20.84
CA GLU A 103 -16.40 -5.72 -19.42
C GLU A 103 -15.42 -4.94 -18.54
N VAL A 104 -14.11 -5.06 -18.80
CA VAL A 104 -13.08 -4.28 -18.09
C VAL A 104 -13.26 -2.79 -18.32
N TRP A 105 -13.45 -2.38 -19.60
CA TRP A 105 -13.62 -0.96 -19.91
C TRP A 105 -14.91 -0.35 -19.36
N ALA A 106 -15.93 -1.17 -19.13
CA ALA A 106 -17.18 -0.75 -18.50
C ALA A 106 -17.15 -0.75 -16.96
N PHE A 107 -16.14 -1.39 -16.36
CA PHE A 107 -16.09 -1.61 -14.92
C PHE A 107 -15.96 -0.32 -14.11
N ASP A 108 -16.71 -0.26 -13.01
CA ASP A 108 -16.64 0.82 -12.02
C ASP A 108 -16.50 0.22 -10.61
N PRO A 109 -15.36 0.44 -9.94
CA PRO A 109 -15.10 -0.13 -8.61
C PRO A 109 -16.09 0.37 -7.55
N ALA A 110 -16.59 1.59 -7.66
CA ALA A 110 -17.57 2.12 -6.72
C ALA A 110 -18.94 1.43 -6.86
N ALA A 111 -19.34 1.10 -8.09
CA ALA A 111 -20.56 0.37 -8.35
C ALA A 111 -20.45 -1.12 -7.97
N GLU A 112 -19.29 -1.73 -8.22
CA GLU A 112 -19.05 -3.15 -7.96
C GLU A 112 -18.86 -3.43 -6.46
N TYR A 113 -17.96 -2.70 -5.79
CA TYR A 113 -17.56 -2.97 -4.41
C TYR A 113 -18.28 -2.12 -3.37
N GLY A 114 -19.00 -1.09 -3.82
CA GLY A 114 -19.61 -0.08 -2.96
C GLY A 114 -18.60 0.94 -2.45
N LEU A 115 -19.04 2.16 -2.33
CA LEU A 115 -18.28 3.24 -1.72
C LEU A 115 -18.89 3.53 -0.34
N PRO A 116 -18.12 3.42 0.77
CA PRO A 116 -18.66 3.67 2.09
C PRO A 116 -19.03 5.15 2.27
N ASP A 117 -19.99 5.43 3.21
CA ASP A 117 -20.24 6.81 3.61
C ASP A 117 -18.94 7.48 4.11
N PHE A 118 -18.71 8.70 3.67
CA PHE A 118 -17.45 9.41 3.93
C PHE A 118 -17.18 9.58 5.43
N ASN A 119 -18.18 10.00 6.20
CA ASN A 119 -18.01 10.24 7.63
C ASN A 119 -17.86 8.92 8.41
N GLU A 120 -18.50 7.84 7.96
CA GLU A 120 -18.29 6.50 8.52
C GLU A 120 -16.87 6.01 8.26
N GLN A 121 -16.36 6.23 7.05
CA GLN A 121 -14.99 5.88 6.71
C GLN A 121 -13.96 6.66 7.53
N VAL A 122 -14.16 7.97 7.71
CA VAL A 122 -13.32 8.79 8.59
C VAL A 122 -13.32 8.26 10.03
N ARG A 123 -14.50 7.95 10.58
CA ARG A 123 -14.60 7.37 11.93
C ARG A 123 -13.92 6.02 12.06
N ALA A 124 -14.05 5.16 11.05
CA ALA A 124 -13.39 3.85 11.01
C ALA A 124 -11.85 4.00 11.02
N TYR A 125 -11.32 4.86 10.16
CA TYR A 125 -9.88 5.12 10.08
C TYR A 125 -9.34 5.78 11.36
N GLU A 126 -10.04 6.78 11.90
CA GLU A 126 -9.63 7.40 13.18
C GLU A 126 -9.66 6.38 14.31
N GLY A 127 -10.67 5.49 14.35
CA GLY A 127 -10.74 4.40 15.32
C GLY A 127 -9.52 3.48 15.26
N MET A 128 -9.04 3.16 14.07
CA MET A 128 -7.81 2.38 13.86
C MET A 128 -6.56 3.13 14.38
N VAL A 129 -6.45 4.43 14.10
CA VAL A 129 -5.34 5.28 14.58
C VAL A 129 -5.34 5.32 16.11
N GLN A 130 -6.49 5.50 16.74
CA GLN A 130 -6.60 5.54 18.20
C GLN A 130 -6.28 4.18 18.83
N TRP A 131 -6.76 3.09 18.23
CA TRP A 131 -6.41 1.75 18.68
C TRP A 131 -4.89 1.51 18.60
N ALA A 132 -4.27 1.87 17.48
CA ALA A 132 -2.83 1.71 17.27
C ALA A 132 -2.01 2.50 18.31
N ARG A 133 -2.39 3.75 18.58
CA ARG A 133 -1.74 4.58 19.63
C ARG A 133 -1.86 4.02 21.03
N GLN A 134 -3.00 3.40 21.34
CA GLN A 134 -3.22 2.78 22.65
C GLN A 134 -2.48 1.44 22.77
N SER A 135 -2.45 0.67 21.70
CA SER A 135 -1.90 -0.68 21.67
C SER A 135 -0.38 -0.71 21.50
N MET A 136 0.18 0.27 20.79
CA MET A 136 1.60 0.38 20.44
C MET A 136 2.08 1.82 20.65
N PRO A 137 2.09 2.32 21.91
CA PRO A 137 2.34 3.74 22.20
C PRO A 137 3.77 4.20 21.87
N ASP A 138 4.71 3.27 21.84
CA ASP A 138 6.12 3.55 21.60
C ASP A 138 6.50 3.55 20.12
N GLN A 139 5.66 3.04 19.25
CA GLN A 139 5.87 3.00 17.80
C GLN A 139 5.01 4.05 17.08
N LEU A 140 5.51 4.54 15.95
CA LEU A 140 4.67 5.21 14.97
C LEU A 140 3.95 4.13 14.14
N VAL A 141 2.63 4.11 14.19
CA VAL A 141 1.84 3.26 13.28
C VAL A 141 1.29 4.15 12.16
N THR A 142 1.59 3.80 10.91
CA THR A 142 1.12 4.55 9.75
C THR A 142 -0.33 4.21 9.42
N GLY A 143 -1.03 5.13 8.79
CA GLY A 143 -2.18 4.79 7.98
C GLY A 143 -1.73 4.26 6.63
N GLY A 144 -2.63 3.68 5.86
CA GLY A 144 -2.24 3.21 4.55
C GLY A 144 -3.41 2.85 3.65
N TYR A 145 -3.10 2.71 2.39
CA TYR A 145 -4.02 2.23 1.37
C TYR A 145 -3.25 1.42 0.33
N TYR A 146 -3.60 0.15 0.23
CA TYR A 146 -3.11 -0.77 -0.78
C TYR A 146 -4.14 -0.93 -1.90
N LYS A 147 -3.72 -1.45 -3.04
CA LYS A 147 -4.58 -1.73 -4.19
C LYS A 147 -5.23 -0.45 -4.74
N THR A 148 -4.39 0.56 -4.96
CA THR A 148 -4.83 1.87 -5.41
C THR A 148 -5.21 1.87 -6.90
N ILE A 149 -4.40 2.41 -7.79
CA ILE A 149 -4.80 2.53 -9.21
C ILE A 149 -4.42 1.27 -9.98
N VAL A 150 -3.14 0.90 -9.99
CA VAL A 150 -2.65 -0.22 -10.80
C VAL A 150 -2.89 -1.53 -10.08
N SER A 151 -2.42 -1.67 -8.84
CA SER A 151 -2.69 -2.87 -8.05
C SER A 151 -4.18 -3.13 -7.86
N GLY A 152 -5.00 -2.09 -7.74
CA GLY A 152 -6.46 -2.23 -7.73
C GLY A 152 -7.01 -2.85 -9.02
N THR A 153 -6.48 -2.45 -10.18
CA THR A 153 -6.87 -3.07 -11.47
C THR A 153 -6.33 -4.49 -11.62
N ILE A 154 -5.13 -4.78 -11.09
CA ILE A 154 -4.60 -6.16 -11.07
C ILE A 154 -5.51 -7.05 -10.23
N GLN A 155 -5.90 -6.60 -9.03
CA GLN A 155 -6.81 -7.36 -8.19
C GLN A 155 -8.19 -7.55 -8.83
N ALA A 156 -8.75 -6.51 -9.43
CA ALA A 156 -10.05 -6.63 -10.07
C ALA A 156 -10.02 -7.60 -11.26
N PHE A 157 -9.06 -7.45 -12.16
CA PHE A 157 -9.11 -8.10 -13.48
C PHE A 157 -8.16 -9.29 -13.64
N GLY A 158 -7.14 -9.41 -12.79
CA GLY A 158 -6.00 -10.31 -13.02
C GLY A 158 -5.08 -9.80 -14.13
N TRP A 159 -3.87 -10.35 -14.18
CA TRP A 159 -2.80 -9.86 -15.05
C TRP A 159 -3.12 -9.95 -16.54
N GLU A 160 -3.61 -11.11 -16.99
CA GLU A 160 -3.85 -11.35 -18.42
C GLU A 160 -4.91 -10.41 -18.97
N MET A 161 -6.04 -10.31 -18.28
CA MET A 161 -7.16 -9.46 -18.71
C MET A 161 -6.81 -7.97 -18.64
N LEU A 162 -6.06 -7.55 -17.61
CA LEU A 162 -5.55 -6.19 -17.51
C LEU A 162 -4.67 -5.82 -18.71
N LEU A 163 -3.70 -6.68 -19.04
CA LEU A 163 -2.77 -6.42 -20.16
C LEU A 163 -3.49 -6.40 -21.51
N MET A 164 -4.46 -7.29 -21.73
CA MET A 164 -5.30 -7.25 -22.93
C MET A 164 -6.11 -5.95 -23.03
N ALA A 165 -6.72 -5.52 -21.93
CA ALA A 165 -7.49 -4.28 -21.90
C ALA A 165 -6.63 -3.03 -22.07
N ALA A 166 -5.39 -3.04 -21.55
CA ALA A 166 -4.43 -1.94 -21.65
C ALA A 166 -3.92 -1.69 -23.07
N ALA A 167 -4.15 -2.60 -24.00
CA ALA A 167 -3.87 -2.39 -25.42
C ALA A 167 -4.65 -1.22 -26.02
N ASP A 168 -5.86 -0.93 -25.53
CA ASP A 168 -6.59 0.31 -25.84
C ASP A 168 -6.33 1.35 -24.73
N ARG A 169 -5.28 2.14 -24.93
CA ARG A 169 -4.84 3.16 -23.96
C ARG A 169 -5.98 4.11 -23.55
N ALA A 170 -6.77 4.62 -24.50
CA ALA A 170 -7.79 5.61 -24.22
C ALA A 170 -8.94 5.05 -23.37
N LYS A 171 -9.27 3.79 -23.57
CA LYS A 171 -10.29 3.10 -22.75
C LYS A 171 -9.74 2.75 -21.37
N MET A 172 -8.50 2.26 -21.31
CA MET A 172 -7.86 1.92 -20.03
C MET A 172 -7.61 3.14 -19.16
N GLU A 173 -7.27 4.30 -19.73
CA GLU A 173 -7.16 5.55 -18.99
C GLU A 173 -8.46 5.88 -18.23
N ARG A 174 -9.64 5.65 -18.82
CA ARG A 174 -10.92 5.83 -18.13
C ARG A 174 -11.14 4.83 -17.00
N VAL A 175 -10.62 3.62 -17.13
CA VAL A 175 -10.65 2.62 -16.04
C VAL A 175 -9.77 3.09 -14.89
N PHE A 176 -8.53 3.48 -15.16
CA PHE A 176 -7.63 4.04 -14.14
C PHE A 176 -8.21 5.29 -13.48
N ASP A 177 -8.95 6.12 -14.22
CA ASP A 177 -9.61 7.28 -13.63
C ASP A 177 -10.72 6.88 -12.63
N ARG A 178 -11.49 5.83 -12.90
CA ARG A 178 -12.49 5.33 -11.95
C ARG A 178 -11.84 4.74 -10.69
N PHE A 179 -10.74 3.99 -10.81
CA PHE A 179 -9.97 3.52 -9.66
C PHE A 179 -9.34 4.69 -8.89
N PHE A 180 -8.86 5.69 -9.59
CA PHE A 180 -8.37 6.93 -8.97
C PHE A 180 -9.48 7.62 -8.15
N GLN A 181 -10.68 7.82 -8.71
CA GLN A 181 -11.79 8.45 -7.97
C GLN A 181 -12.19 7.63 -6.74
N PHE A 182 -12.23 6.31 -6.88
CA PHE A 182 -12.49 5.39 -5.78
C PHE A 182 -11.44 5.53 -4.67
N THR A 183 -10.17 5.50 -5.03
CA THR A 183 -9.04 5.66 -4.10
C THR A 183 -9.01 7.05 -3.46
N LEU A 184 -9.33 8.10 -4.23
CA LEU A 184 -9.35 9.49 -3.74
C LEU A 184 -10.35 9.70 -2.61
N HIS A 185 -11.48 8.99 -2.64
CA HIS A 185 -12.43 8.99 -1.52
C HIS A 185 -11.75 8.53 -0.21
N HIS A 186 -10.98 7.44 -0.25
CA HIS A 186 -10.26 6.91 0.88
C HIS A 186 -9.11 7.81 1.33
N MET A 187 -8.36 8.40 0.38
CA MET A 187 -7.28 9.35 0.72
C MET A 187 -7.81 10.62 1.38
N ARG A 188 -8.97 11.11 0.95
CA ARG A 188 -9.66 12.23 1.61
C ARG A 188 -10.12 11.84 3.03
N ALA A 189 -10.64 10.63 3.21
CA ALA A 189 -11.01 10.17 4.54
C ALA A 189 -9.78 10.05 5.48
N TRP A 190 -8.66 9.54 5.00
CA TRP A 190 -7.40 9.54 5.74
C TRP A 190 -6.90 10.96 6.06
N ALA A 191 -7.12 11.92 5.17
CA ALA A 191 -6.73 13.32 5.41
C ALA A 191 -7.43 13.92 6.64
N GLU A 192 -8.66 13.52 6.92
CA GLU A 192 -9.45 14.00 8.08
C GLU A 192 -9.07 13.33 9.42
N THR A 193 -8.23 12.29 9.40
CA THR A 193 -7.82 11.58 10.63
C THR A 193 -6.63 12.25 11.31
N SER A 194 -6.31 11.80 12.52
CA SER A 194 -5.15 12.28 13.28
C SER A 194 -3.84 11.55 12.96
N VAL A 195 -3.81 10.63 11.98
CA VAL A 195 -2.58 9.96 11.54
C VAL A 195 -1.59 10.95 10.94
N GLU A 196 -0.29 10.74 11.15
CA GLU A 196 0.74 11.65 10.65
C GLU A 196 1.35 11.22 9.31
N VAL A 197 1.40 9.91 9.08
CA VAL A 197 2.05 9.30 7.91
C VAL A 197 1.11 8.33 7.25
N ILE A 198 0.99 8.43 5.94
CA ILE A 198 0.23 7.50 5.09
C ILE A 198 1.18 6.76 4.18
N ILE A 199 1.00 5.44 4.07
CA ILE A 199 1.64 4.64 3.03
C ILE A 199 0.63 4.40 1.92
N GLN A 200 0.93 4.87 0.72
CA GLN A 200 0.24 4.39 -0.47
C GLN A 200 1.03 3.23 -1.06
N HIS A 201 0.41 2.07 -1.16
CA HIS A 201 1.00 0.89 -1.78
C HIS A 201 0.32 0.63 -3.15
N ASP A 202 1.10 0.66 -4.20
CA ASP A 202 0.63 0.38 -5.57
C ASP A 202 1.72 -0.37 -6.36
N ASP A 203 1.56 -1.68 -6.50
CA ASP A 203 2.47 -2.53 -7.28
C ASP A 203 2.24 -2.27 -8.77
N PHE A 204 2.90 -1.27 -9.29
CA PHE A 204 2.63 -0.74 -10.61
C PHE A 204 3.66 -1.14 -11.68
N VAL A 205 4.68 -1.91 -11.28
CA VAL A 205 5.72 -2.44 -12.16
C VAL A 205 6.05 -3.90 -11.82
N TRP A 206 6.79 -4.58 -12.70
CA TRP A 206 7.35 -5.90 -12.40
C TRP A 206 8.77 -5.77 -11.83
N THR A 207 9.31 -6.89 -11.35
CA THR A 207 10.74 -7.00 -10.96
C THR A 207 11.68 -6.63 -12.12
N SER A 208 11.24 -6.83 -13.36
CA SER A 208 11.97 -6.44 -14.57
C SER A 208 11.69 -5.01 -15.06
N GLY A 209 10.83 -4.25 -14.35
CA GLY A 209 10.45 -2.89 -14.73
C GLY A 209 9.02 -2.77 -15.26
N ALA A 210 8.76 -1.74 -16.05
CA ALA A 210 7.45 -1.42 -16.57
C ALA A 210 6.82 -2.55 -17.42
N PHE A 211 5.53 -2.83 -17.19
CA PHE A 211 4.76 -3.78 -18.01
C PHE A 211 3.77 -3.10 -18.97
N MET A 212 3.62 -1.79 -18.84
CA MET A 212 2.94 -0.93 -19.80
C MET A 212 3.93 0.07 -20.41
N SER A 213 3.51 0.85 -21.40
CA SER A 213 4.40 1.87 -21.97
C SER A 213 4.77 2.92 -20.92
N PRO A 214 6.02 3.42 -20.87
CA PRO A 214 6.43 4.47 -19.95
C PRO A 214 5.54 5.74 -20.02
N ASP A 215 5.00 6.03 -21.19
CA ASP A 215 4.03 7.11 -21.40
C ASP A 215 2.72 6.92 -20.61
N MET A 216 2.29 5.67 -20.39
CA MET A 216 1.10 5.38 -19.57
C MET A 216 1.37 5.78 -18.12
N TYR A 217 2.53 5.44 -17.59
CA TYR A 217 2.93 5.82 -16.24
C TYR A 217 3.05 7.33 -16.09
N ARG A 218 3.84 7.99 -16.93
CA ARG A 218 4.13 9.42 -16.81
C ARG A 218 2.95 10.33 -17.13
N LYS A 219 2.07 9.93 -18.06
CA LYS A 219 0.94 10.79 -18.51
C LYS A 219 -0.39 10.44 -17.84
N VAL A 220 -0.53 9.24 -17.29
CA VAL A 220 -1.81 8.77 -16.74
C VAL A 220 -1.71 8.44 -15.27
N ILE A 221 -0.79 7.55 -14.86
CA ILE A 221 -0.76 6.99 -13.51
C ILE A 221 -0.15 7.98 -12.50
N ILE A 222 1.08 8.39 -12.72
CA ILE A 222 1.84 9.25 -11.78
C ILE A 222 1.15 10.60 -11.53
N PRO A 223 0.57 11.28 -12.53
CA PRO A 223 -0.22 12.49 -12.26
C PRO A 223 -1.42 12.24 -11.33
N ARG A 224 -2.02 11.05 -11.39
CA ARG A 224 -3.11 10.66 -10.47
C ARG A 224 -2.58 10.40 -9.05
N PHE A 225 -1.39 9.86 -8.88
CA PHE A 225 -0.74 9.77 -7.57
C PHE A 225 -0.59 11.17 -6.93
N ALA A 226 -0.10 12.14 -7.68
CA ALA A 226 0.01 13.52 -7.20
C ALA A 226 -1.34 14.06 -6.70
N GLU A 227 -2.43 13.80 -7.43
CA GLU A 227 -3.77 14.22 -7.01
C GLU A 227 -4.28 13.45 -5.77
N LEU A 228 -3.93 12.17 -5.61
CA LEU A 228 -4.26 11.39 -4.40
C LEU A 228 -3.59 11.97 -3.15
N TRP A 229 -2.36 12.48 -3.28
CA TRP A 229 -1.57 12.98 -2.16
C TRP A 229 -1.89 14.41 -1.75
N LYS A 230 -2.48 15.23 -2.64
CA LYS A 230 -2.86 16.61 -2.34
C LYS A 230 -3.68 16.78 -1.05
N PRO A 231 -4.77 16.06 -0.79
CA PRO A 231 -5.53 16.21 0.44
C PRO A 231 -4.71 15.83 1.67
N LEU A 232 -3.83 14.85 1.57
CA LEU A 232 -2.95 14.41 2.66
C LEU A 232 -1.93 15.50 3.01
N HIS A 233 -1.24 16.06 2.01
CA HIS A 233 -0.30 17.16 2.20
C HIS A 233 -0.99 18.43 2.71
N ALA A 234 -2.19 18.75 2.22
CA ALA A 234 -2.97 19.88 2.71
C ALA A 234 -3.33 19.73 4.20
N ALA A 235 -3.46 18.49 4.67
CA ALA A 235 -3.66 18.15 6.09
C ALA A 235 -2.34 18.02 6.89
N GLY A 236 -1.18 18.35 6.29
CA GLY A 236 0.14 18.31 6.94
C GLY A 236 0.72 16.91 7.14
N LYS A 237 0.19 15.90 6.43
CA LYS A 237 0.66 14.51 6.53
C LYS A 237 1.81 14.25 5.57
N LYS A 238 2.63 13.24 5.90
CA LYS A 238 3.65 12.68 5.02
C LYS A 238 3.11 11.47 4.26
N VAL A 239 3.57 11.32 3.02
CA VAL A 239 3.21 10.21 2.15
C VAL A 239 4.46 9.40 1.82
N LEU A 240 4.47 8.13 2.20
CA LEU A 240 5.46 7.16 1.76
C LEU A 240 4.83 6.33 0.63
N PHE A 241 5.49 6.31 -0.51
CA PHE A 241 5.06 5.47 -1.63
C PHE A 241 5.76 4.12 -1.55
N CYS A 242 4.97 3.06 -1.64
CA CYS A 242 5.43 1.68 -1.62
C CYS A 242 5.06 1.00 -2.94
N SER A 243 6.01 0.29 -3.52
CA SER A 243 5.76 -0.60 -4.66
C SER A 243 6.75 -1.75 -4.65
N ASP A 244 6.23 -2.94 -4.87
CA ASP A 244 7.04 -4.08 -5.27
C ASP A 244 7.51 -3.87 -6.72
N GLY A 245 8.59 -4.58 -7.08
CA GLY A 245 9.17 -4.50 -8.41
C GLY A 245 10.16 -3.35 -8.61
N ASN A 246 10.72 -3.30 -9.82
CA ASN A 246 11.76 -2.33 -10.18
C ASN A 246 11.15 -1.08 -10.82
N PHE A 247 11.06 0.00 -10.05
CA PHE A 247 10.53 1.29 -10.52
C PHE A 247 11.57 2.41 -10.62
N MET A 248 12.86 2.07 -10.68
CA MET A 248 13.94 3.06 -10.83
C MET A 248 13.70 4.03 -12.00
N GLU A 249 13.14 3.53 -13.12
CA GLU A 249 12.78 4.38 -14.27
C GLU A 249 11.82 5.53 -13.90
N PHE A 250 11.02 5.35 -12.86
CA PHE A 250 9.96 6.29 -12.45
C PHE A 250 10.19 6.92 -11.07
N ALA A 251 11.29 6.59 -10.39
CA ALA A 251 11.53 7.04 -9.02
C ALA A 251 11.52 8.59 -8.92
N GLU A 252 12.22 9.27 -9.82
CA GLU A 252 12.23 10.75 -9.88
C GLU A 252 10.83 11.31 -10.20
N ASP A 253 10.09 10.67 -11.11
CA ASP A 253 8.72 11.08 -11.45
C ASP A 253 7.78 10.97 -10.23
N VAL A 254 7.93 9.89 -9.43
CA VAL A 254 7.15 9.65 -8.20
C VAL A 254 7.51 10.68 -7.11
N VAL A 255 8.78 10.97 -6.92
CA VAL A 255 9.23 12.02 -5.99
C VAL A 255 8.73 13.39 -6.44
N ALA A 256 8.84 13.72 -7.73
CA ALA A 256 8.32 14.96 -8.30
C ALA A 256 6.79 15.09 -8.18
N ALA A 257 6.05 13.96 -8.16
CA ALA A 257 4.62 13.94 -7.91
C ALA A 257 4.26 14.23 -6.44
N GLY A 258 5.23 14.14 -5.52
CA GLY A 258 5.09 14.53 -4.11
C GLY A 258 5.27 13.41 -3.09
N ALA A 259 5.82 12.26 -3.44
CA ALA A 259 6.20 11.27 -2.43
C ALA A 259 7.26 11.85 -1.48
N ASP A 260 7.02 11.75 -0.18
CA ASP A 260 7.96 12.20 0.87
C ASP A 260 9.02 11.14 1.19
N GLY A 261 8.82 9.91 0.75
CA GLY A 261 9.76 8.81 0.88
C GLY A 261 9.31 7.60 0.06
N LEU A 262 10.24 6.69 -0.18
CA LEU A 262 10.02 5.50 -1.00
C LEU A 262 10.27 4.23 -0.17
N ILE A 263 9.41 3.23 -0.34
CA ILE A 263 9.58 1.87 0.16
C ILE A 263 9.71 0.98 -1.06
N PHE A 264 10.82 0.25 -1.17
CA PHE A 264 11.17 -0.48 -2.39
C PHE A 264 11.90 -1.79 -2.10
N GLU A 265 11.79 -2.72 -3.03
CA GLU A 265 12.44 -4.02 -2.99
C GLU A 265 13.91 -4.00 -3.47
N PRO A 266 14.71 -5.04 -3.11
CA PRO A 266 16.12 -5.16 -3.50
C PRO A 266 16.40 -5.26 -5.00
N CYS A 267 15.37 -5.40 -5.85
CA CYS A 267 15.52 -5.31 -7.31
C CYS A 267 15.80 -3.89 -7.80
N ASN A 268 15.63 -2.88 -6.94
CA ASN A 268 16.04 -1.49 -7.19
C ASN A 268 17.46 -1.28 -6.64
N ASP A 269 18.30 -0.52 -7.35
CA ASP A 269 19.63 -0.18 -6.86
C ASP A 269 19.52 0.81 -5.69
N PHE A 270 20.01 0.39 -4.52
CA PHE A 270 19.91 1.20 -3.30
C PHE A 270 20.64 2.55 -3.42
N GLY A 271 21.84 2.55 -4.04
CA GLY A 271 22.61 3.79 -4.22
C GLY A 271 21.83 4.80 -5.02
N PHE A 272 21.26 4.38 -6.15
CA PHE A 272 20.41 5.24 -6.98
C PHE A 272 19.17 5.76 -6.23
N MET A 273 18.52 4.92 -5.43
CA MET A 273 17.27 5.29 -4.76
C MET A 273 17.45 6.25 -3.60
N VAL A 274 18.67 6.43 -3.07
CA VAL A 274 18.96 7.33 -1.93
C VAL A 274 19.70 8.61 -2.34
N GLU A 275 20.17 8.72 -3.58
CA GLU A 275 20.73 9.93 -4.18
C GLU A 275 19.64 10.91 -4.63
#